data_39ff64625c009c5f18b84f7658ce8044
#
_entry.id   39ff64625c009c5f18b84f7658ce8044
#
_cell.length_a   1.000
_cell.length_b   1.000
_cell.length_c   1.000
_cell.angle_alpha   90.00
_cell.angle_beta   90.00
_cell.angle_gamma   90.00
#
_symmetry.space_group_name_H-M   'P 1'
#
loop_
_entity.id
_entity.type
_entity.pdbx_description
1 polymer ?
#
loop_
_entity_poly.entity_id
_entity_poly.type
_entity_poly.pdbx_seq_one_letter_code
_entity_poly.pdbx_strand_id
1 'polypeptide(L)'
;MKKIGIISDTHGFWDKAFKRYFSECDEIWHAGDIGHLNIIEKLKERASLKAGFGKIDNNIIRQEYQEDEVFEYKNQKIFITHIAGKLGNKYKNCREKIALHKPDILIC
;
A
#
# COMPACT_ATOMS: atom_id res chain seq x y z
N MET A 1 2.31 19.23 -11.18
CA MET A 1 2.00 18.66 -9.85
C MET A 1 1.78 17.16 -9.98
N LYS A 2 2.42 16.39 -9.13
CA LYS A 2 2.24 14.93 -9.15
C LYS A 2 1.03 14.53 -8.31
N LYS A 3 0.29 13.54 -8.81
CA LYS A 3 -0.88 13.00 -8.14
C LYS A 3 -0.62 11.57 -7.71
N ILE A 4 -0.93 11.27 -6.45
CA ILE A 4 -0.78 9.94 -5.86
C ILE A 4 -2.16 9.38 -5.57
N GLY A 5 -2.43 8.19 -6.12
CA GLY A 5 -3.65 7.46 -5.80
C GLY A 5 -3.40 6.53 -4.62
N ILE A 6 -4.28 6.56 -3.64
CA ILE A 6 -4.17 5.69 -2.46
C ILE A 6 -5.36 4.76 -2.43
N ILE A 7 -5.11 3.47 -2.27
CA ILE A 7 -6.15 2.44 -2.26
C ILE A 7 -5.80 1.36 -1.25
N SER A 8 -6.79 0.67 -0.74
CA SER A 8 -6.62 -0.43 0.20
C SER A 8 -7.77 -1.41 0.09
N ASP A 9 -7.55 -2.65 0.54
CA ASP A 9 -8.62 -3.64 0.72
C ASP A 9 -9.43 -3.92 -0.54
N THR A 10 -8.74 -4.10 -1.65
CA THR A 10 -9.41 -4.45 -2.92
C THR A 10 -9.92 -5.88 -2.95
N HIS A 11 -9.31 -6.78 -2.18
CA HIS A 11 -9.76 -8.18 -2.03
C HIS A 11 -10.01 -8.88 -3.37
N GLY A 12 -9.16 -8.59 -4.36
CA GLY A 12 -9.28 -9.22 -5.68
C GLY A 12 -10.36 -8.61 -6.58
N PHE A 13 -11.05 -7.59 -6.10
CA PHE A 13 -12.12 -6.95 -6.85
C PHE A 13 -11.60 -5.72 -7.61
N TRP A 14 -11.86 -5.70 -8.92
CA TRP A 14 -11.53 -4.56 -9.76
C TRP A 14 -12.80 -3.80 -10.12
N ASP A 15 -12.93 -2.59 -9.61
CA ASP A 15 -14.04 -1.70 -9.94
C ASP A 15 -13.68 -0.90 -11.20
N LYS A 16 -14.60 -0.80 -12.14
CA LYS A 16 -14.39 -0.01 -13.35
C LYS A 16 -14.06 1.45 -13.05
N ALA A 17 -14.55 1.95 -11.92
CA ALA A 17 -14.28 3.31 -11.49
C ALA A 17 -12.81 3.55 -11.17
N PHE A 18 -12.04 2.50 -10.83
CA PHE A 18 -10.61 2.63 -10.57
C PHE A 18 -9.85 3.18 -11.76
N LYS A 19 -10.22 2.75 -12.96
CA LYS A 19 -9.62 3.26 -14.18
C LYS A 19 -9.74 4.78 -14.27
N ARG A 20 -10.91 5.29 -13.94
CA ARG A 20 -11.17 6.74 -13.97
C ARG A 20 -10.44 7.47 -12.85
N TYR A 21 -10.48 6.94 -11.63
CA TYR A 21 -9.85 7.59 -10.48
C TYR A 21 -8.34 7.68 -10.61
N PHE A 22 -7.72 6.66 -11.20
CA PHE A 22 -6.26 6.59 -11.28
C PHE A 22 -5.70 7.00 -12.63
N SER A 23 -6.55 7.45 -13.56
CA SER A 23 -6.11 7.79 -14.93
C SER A 23 -5.07 8.91 -14.96
N GLU A 24 -5.12 9.83 -14.01
CA GLU A 24 -4.21 10.97 -13.94
C GLU A 24 -3.17 10.84 -12.82
N CYS A 25 -3.10 9.68 -12.17
CA CYS A 25 -2.14 9.48 -11.09
C CYS A 25 -0.76 9.14 -11.64
N ASP A 26 0.27 9.71 -11.03
CA ASP A 26 1.66 9.40 -11.35
C ASP A 26 2.14 8.16 -10.63
N GLU A 27 1.65 7.93 -9.41
CA GLU A 27 1.91 6.73 -8.63
C GLU A 27 0.63 6.28 -7.94
N ILE A 28 0.58 4.99 -7.62
CA ILE A 28 -0.50 4.41 -6.83
C ILE A 28 0.14 3.68 -5.65
N TRP A 29 -0.38 3.94 -4.45
CA TRP A 29 0.08 3.30 -3.23
C TRP A 29 -1.04 2.45 -2.65
N HIS A 30 -0.80 1.14 -2.51
CA HIS A 30 -1.78 0.17 -2.00
C HIS A 30 -1.39 -0.26 -0.59
N ALA A 31 -2.32 -0.13 0.34
CA ALA A 31 -2.05 -0.39 1.76
C ALA A 31 -2.41 -1.82 2.21
N GLY A 32 -2.55 -2.76 1.29
CA GLY A 32 -2.70 -4.18 1.64
C GLY A 32 -4.09 -4.76 1.42
N ASP A 33 -4.18 -6.06 1.65
CA ASP A 33 -5.35 -6.89 1.32
C ASP A 33 -5.73 -6.74 -0.15
N ILE A 34 -4.71 -6.93 -0.99
CA ILE A 34 -4.82 -6.81 -2.44
C ILE A 34 -5.74 -7.91 -3.00
N GLY A 35 -5.52 -9.13 -2.56
CA GLY A 35 -6.39 -10.27 -2.81
C GLY A 35 -6.03 -11.12 -4.02
N HIS A 36 -5.53 -10.53 -5.09
CA HIS A 36 -5.18 -11.26 -6.30
C HIS A 36 -4.14 -10.51 -7.12
N LEU A 37 -3.26 -11.24 -7.77
CA LEU A 37 -2.19 -10.66 -8.58
C LEU A 37 -2.72 -9.80 -9.73
N ASN A 38 -3.91 -10.09 -10.25
CA ASN A 38 -4.49 -9.31 -11.34
C ASN A 38 -4.73 -7.85 -10.97
N ILE A 39 -4.99 -7.57 -9.69
CA ILE A 39 -5.14 -6.18 -9.22
C ILE A 39 -3.82 -5.44 -9.37
N ILE A 40 -2.72 -6.09 -8.98
CA ILE A 40 -1.38 -5.50 -9.11
C ILE A 40 -1.08 -5.22 -10.58
N GLU A 41 -1.34 -6.16 -11.47
CA GLU A 41 -1.07 -6.00 -12.89
C GLU A 41 -1.87 -4.85 -13.48
N LYS A 42 -3.14 -4.73 -13.12
CA LYS A 42 -3.99 -3.65 -13.63
C LYS A 42 -3.58 -2.29 -13.10
N LEU A 43 -3.19 -2.21 -11.83
CA LEU A 43 -2.70 -0.96 -11.26
C LEU A 43 -1.39 -0.52 -11.91
N LYS A 44 -0.48 -1.46 -12.16
CA LYS A 44 0.79 -1.16 -12.82
C LYS A 44 0.62 -0.66 -14.26
N GLU A 45 -0.46 -1.03 -14.91
CA GLU A 45 -0.77 -0.50 -16.24
C GLU A 45 -1.10 0.99 -16.20
N ARG A 46 -1.52 1.50 -15.05
CA ARG A 46 -1.93 2.90 -14.89
C ARG A 46 -0.80 3.80 -14.41
N ALA A 47 -0.01 3.31 -13.45
CA ALA A 47 1.02 4.12 -12.81
C ALA A 47 2.00 3.23 -12.07
N SER A 48 3.10 3.82 -11.61
CA SER A 48 4.04 3.12 -10.73
C SER A 48 3.34 2.73 -9.44
N LEU A 49 3.54 1.50 -8.99
CA LEU A 49 2.87 0.96 -7.81
C LEU A 49 3.85 0.70 -6.67
N LYS A 50 3.47 1.18 -5.49
CA LYS A 50 4.10 0.76 -4.24
C LYS A 50 3.01 0.13 -3.37
N ALA A 51 3.33 -0.98 -2.73
CA ALA A 51 2.32 -1.71 -1.97
C ALA A 51 2.93 -2.44 -0.78
N GLY A 52 2.15 -2.51 0.31
CA GLY A 52 2.40 -3.47 1.37
C GLY A 52 1.38 -4.60 1.25
N PHE A 53 1.71 -5.81 1.70
CA PHE A 53 0.72 -6.87 1.68
C PHE A 53 -0.09 -6.88 2.97
N GLY A 54 -1.30 -7.41 2.90
CA GLY A 54 -2.18 -7.56 4.03
C GLY A 54 -2.36 -9.03 4.42
N LYS A 55 -3.23 -9.25 5.40
CA LYS A 55 -3.42 -10.57 5.99
C LYS A 55 -3.92 -11.61 4.99
N ILE A 56 -4.78 -11.20 4.05
CA ILE A 56 -5.37 -12.14 3.09
C ILE A 56 -4.48 -12.41 1.88
N ASP A 57 -3.38 -11.68 1.73
CA ASP A 57 -2.55 -11.79 0.55
C ASP A 57 -1.75 -13.10 0.56
N ASN A 58 -1.71 -13.76 -0.62
CA ASN A 58 -1.11 -15.07 -0.77
C ASN A 58 0.41 -14.98 -0.97
N ASN A 59 1.04 -16.16 -1.10
CA ASN A 59 2.50 -16.24 -1.23
C ASN A 59 3.04 -15.54 -2.46
N ILE A 60 2.28 -15.49 -3.56
CA ILE A 60 2.72 -14.84 -4.79
C ILE A 60 2.89 -13.34 -4.54
N ILE A 61 1.91 -12.73 -3.90
CA ILE A 61 1.95 -11.31 -3.55
C ILE A 61 3.04 -11.03 -2.53
N ARG A 62 3.15 -11.90 -1.51
CA ARG A 62 4.15 -11.72 -0.44
C ARG A 62 5.59 -11.87 -0.92
N GLN A 63 5.81 -12.57 -2.03
CA GLN A 63 7.14 -12.69 -2.61
C GLN A 63 7.55 -11.41 -3.34
N GLU A 64 6.60 -10.67 -3.90
CA GLU A 64 6.90 -9.45 -4.64
C GLU A 64 6.86 -8.19 -3.78
N TYR A 65 6.11 -8.21 -2.68
CA TYR A 65 5.91 -7.04 -1.83
C TYR A 65 6.20 -7.38 -0.38
N GLN A 66 6.51 -6.36 0.40
CA GLN A 66 6.76 -6.51 1.83
C GLN A 66 5.50 -6.17 2.62
N GLU A 67 5.44 -6.64 3.87
CA GLU A 67 4.33 -6.28 4.76
C GLU A 67 4.31 -4.77 5.01
N ASP A 68 5.49 -4.21 5.22
CA ASP A 68 5.67 -2.78 5.46
C ASP A 68 6.55 -2.22 4.37
N GLU A 69 6.10 -1.16 3.73
CA GLU A 69 6.88 -0.47 2.69
C GLU A 69 7.32 0.89 3.23
N VAL A 70 8.63 1.11 3.25
CA VAL A 70 9.21 2.39 3.69
C VAL A 70 10.03 2.97 2.54
N PHE A 71 9.72 4.19 2.15
CA PHE A 71 10.42 4.84 1.04
C PHE A 71 10.37 6.35 1.18
N GLU A 72 11.21 7.03 0.41
CA GLU A 72 11.20 8.48 0.35
C GLU A 72 10.49 8.95 -0.92
N TYR A 73 9.69 9.99 -0.77
CA TYR A 73 9.00 10.63 -1.87
C TYR A 73 9.04 12.15 -1.65
N LYS A 74 9.73 12.86 -2.53
CA LYS A 74 9.87 14.33 -2.46
C LYS A 74 10.33 14.81 -1.10
N ASN A 75 11.40 14.21 -0.57
CA ASN A 75 12.02 14.54 0.71
C ASN A 75 11.16 14.20 1.93
N GLN A 76 10.09 13.44 1.74
CA GLN A 76 9.29 12.93 2.85
C GLN A 76 9.42 11.42 2.95
N LYS A 77 9.47 10.92 4.17
CA LYS A 77 9.54 9.48 4.41
C LYS A 77 8.13 8.92 4.57
N ILE A 78 7.82 7.97 3.71
CA ILE A 78 6.48 7.36 3.64
C ILE A 78 6.56 5.94 4.22
N PHE A 79 5.60 5.61 5.06
CA PHE A 79 5.46 4.28 5.64
C PHE A 79 4.08 3.74 5.30
N ILE A 80 4.04 2.65 4.52
CA ILE A 80 2.79 1.96 4.16
C ILE A 80 2.72 0.65 4.91
N THR A 81 1.64 0.43 5.65
CA THR A 81 1.36 -0.82 6.34
C THR A 81 -0.14 -1.07 6.36
N HIS A 82 -0.55 -2.34 6.34
CA HIS A 82 -1.98 -2.64 6.29
C HIS A 82 -2.66 -2.43 7.64
N ILE A 83 -2.01 -2.83 8.73
CA ILE A 83 -2.61 -2.75 10.06
C ILE A 83 -1.76 -1.86 10.97
N ALA A 84 -2.25 -0.65 11.22
CA ALA A 84 -1.52 0.32 12.02
C ALA A 84 -2.13 0.59 13.40
N GLY A 85 -3.43 0.42 13.56
CA GLY A 85 -4.14 0.97 14.71
C GLY A 85 -4.96 0.01 15.55
N LYS A 86 -4.70 -1.30 15.47
CA LYS A 86 -5.44 -2.27 16.29
C LYS A 86 -4.72 -2.52 17.60
N LEU A 87 -5.51 -2.74 18.65
CA LEU A 87 -4.98 -3.11 19.97
C LEU A 87 -4.31 -4.48 19.90
N GLY A 88 -3.33 -4.71 20.77
CA GLY A 88 -2.61 -5.96 20.88
C GLY A 88 -1.22 -5.90 20.26
N ASN A 89 -0.64 -7.09 20.00
CA ASN A 89 0.75 -7.20 19.55
C ASN A 89 1.03 -6.49 18.23
N LYS A 90 0.07 -6.52 17.31
CA LYS A 90 0.25 -5.86 16.00
C LYS A 90 0.31 -4.36 16.14
N TYR A 91 -0.52 -3.80 17.01
CA TYR A 91 -0.48 -2.37 17.29
C TYR A 91 0.85 -1.96 17.90
N LYS A 92 1.32 -2.75 18.86
CA LYS A 92 2.61 -2.51 19.50
C LYS A 92 3.75 -2.55 18.48
N ASN A 93 3.75 -3.56 17.61
CA ASN A 93 4.78 -3.69 16.58
C ASN A 93 4.77 -2.51 15.62
N CYS A 94 3.59 -2.03 15.24
CA CYS A 94 3.47 -0.87 14.37
C CYS A 94 4.03 0.38 15.05
N ARG A 95 3.71 0.59 16.32
CA ARG A 95 4.24 1.73 17.09
C ARG A 95 5.77 1.68 17.15
N GLU A 96 6.34 0.51 17.38
CA GLU A 96 7.80 0.34 17.42
C GLU A 96 8.42 0.66 16.06
N LYS A 97 7.79 0.23 14.95
CA LYS A 97 8.26 0.53 13.61
C LYS A 97 8.16 2.00 13.29
N ILE A 98 7.10 2.66 13.70
CA ILE A 98 6.96 4.11 13.54
C ILE A 98 8.05 4.84 14.30
N ALA A 99 8.33 4.43 15.53
CA ALA A 99 9.40 5.03 16.33
C ALA A 99 10.77 4.81 15.71
N LEU A 100 10.99 3.64 15.11
CA LEU A 100 12.25 3.30 14.47
C LEU A 100 12.47 4.10 13.18
N HIS A 101 11.47 4.11 12.30
CA HIS A 101 11.60 4.72 10.97
C HIS A 101 11.29 6.21 10.95
N LYS A 102 10.52 6.70 11.91
CA LYS A 102 10.11 8.11 12.02
C LYS A 102 9.56 8.66 10.71
N PRO A 103 8.49 8.04 10.16
CA PRO A 103 7.95 8.51 8.89
C PRO A 103 7.29 9.88 9.03
N ASP A 104 7.29 10.62 7.92
CA ASP A 104 6.54 11.86 7.84
C ASP A 104 5.06 11.59 7.58
N ILE A 105 4.77 10.53 6.81
CA ILE A 105 3.40 10.14 6.45
C ILE A 105 3.23 8.64 6.68
N LEU A 106 2.17 8.29 7.38
CA LEU A 106 1.75 6.90 7.58
C LEU A 106 0.50 6.64 6.76
N ILE A 107 0.53 5.55 5.98
CA ILE A 107 -0.61 5.10 5.18
C ILE A 107 -0.98 3.68 5.60
N CYS A 108 -2.23 3.51 6.02
CA CYS A 108 -2.71 2.21 6.45
C CYS A 108 -4.17 1.97 6.05
#